data_acb3c62bf220a3110cb20da9b5f10c21
#
_entry.id   acb3c62bf220a3110cb20da9b5f10c21
#
_cell.length_a   1.000
_cell.length_b   1.000
_cell.length_c   1.000
_cell.angle_alpha   90.00
_cell.angle_beta   90.00
_cell.angle_gamma   90.00
#
_symmetry.space_group_name_H-M   'P 1'
#
loop_
_entity.id
_entity.type
_entity.pdbx_description
1 polymer ?
#
loop_
_entity_poly.entity_id
_entity_poly.type
_entity_poly.pdbx_seq_one_letter_code
_entity_poly.pdbx_strand_id
1 'polypeptide(L)'
;MEENVTFPNSMVDRITHATRPADIERLNAQNGTCDEAPVYCEDFIQWVVEDNFVAGRPAWETVGAQMKDDVTAFENMKLSLLNASHTLLSYPSFLGGYRKVDAAMHDERICKFVRAFMDNDITPYVPAPKDTDLEEYKQCLVERFGNRMVSDQVARLCFDGASKFPVYVMPNLEKMITDDASGKRQDVEFKRVAYLFAAYRHYLKYQVDDNGDAFEVADPWLTVDDRKVIDSDDALEFLAISPFTSTDLKAASHFVELYLKMVEDIKAKGAMKVLEEEIL
;
A
#
# COMPACT_ATOMS: atom_id res chain seq x y z
N MET A 1 -15.89 12.76 -32.60
CA MET A 1 -14.91 13.18 -31.56
C MET A 1 -13.75 12.21 -31.54
N GLU A 2 -14.01 10.90 -31.60
CA GLU A 2 -13.01 9.81 -31.55
C GLU A 2 -11.95 9.83 -32.66
N GLU A 3 -12.29 10.36 -33.83
CA GLU A 3 -11.35 10.47 -34.96
C GLU A 3 -10.27 11.56 -34.79
N ASN A 4 -10.48 12.53 -33.88
CA ASN A 4 -9.61 13.69 -33.71
C ASN A 4 -9.03 13.88 -32.32
N VAL A 5 -9.45 13.03 -31.36
CA VAL A 5 -9.01 13.13 -29.95
C VAL A 5 -8.89 11.73 -29.36
N THR A 6 -7.75 11.42 -28.76
CA THR A 6 -7.52 10.23 -27.92
C THR A 6 -7.12 10.63 -26.53
N PHE A 7 -7.27 9.71 -25.59
CA PHE A 7 -6.88 9.86 -24.18
C PHE A 7 -5.94 8.71 -23.82
N PRO A 8 -4.65 8.78 -24.23
CA PRO A 8 -3.69 7.74 -23.91
C PRO A 8 -3.53 7.61 -22.42
N ASN A 9 -3.63 6.38 -21.92
CA ASN A 9 -3.42 6.10 -20.51
C ASN A 9 -1.92 6.08 -20.16
N SER A 10 -1.58 6.29 -18.89
CA SER A 10 -0.18 6.35 -18.47
C SER A 10 0.00 5.89 -17.03
N MET A 11 1.03 5.08 -16.78
CA MET A 11 1.46 4.68 -15.45
C MET A 11 2.86 5.19 -15.18
N VAL A 12 3.03 5.89 -14.05
CA VAL A 12 4.34 6.34 -13.55
C VAL A 12 4.61 5.67 -12.21
N ASP A 13 5.82 5.14 -12.07
CA ASP A 13 6.33 4.60 -10.81
C ASP A 13 7.66 5.26 -10.45
N ARG A 14 7.61 6.12 -9.43
CA ARG A 14 8.75 6.76 -8.79
C ARG A 14 8.33 7.24 -7.40
N ILE A 15 8.95 6.71 -6.34
CA ILE A 15 8.64 7.17 -4.98
C ILE A 15 9.18 8.59 -4.80
N THR A 16 8.25 9.50 -4.54
CA THR A 16 8.52 10.91 -4.32
C THR A 16 7.83 11.34 -3.04
N HIS A 17 8.58 11.86 -2.09
CA HIS A 17 8.06 12.32 -0.80
C HIS A 17 8.09 13.85 -0.70
N ALA A 18 7.38 14.39 0.30
CA ALA A 18 7.37 15.83 0.54
C ALA A 18 8.78 16.32 0.90
N THR A 19 9.27 17.33 0.17
CA THR A 19 10.56 17.96 0.44
C THR A 19 10.46 18.81 1.69
N ARG A 20 11.36 18.59 2.64
CA ARG A 20 11.41 19.34 3.91
C ARG A 20 12.31 20.58 3.74
N PRO A 21 12.16 21.62 4.59
CA PRO A 21 13.04 22.81 4.55
C PRO A 21 14.54 22.46 4.58
N ALA A 22 14.95 21.51 5.41
CA ALA A 22 16.33 21.06 5.48
C ALA A 22 16.83 20.37 4.17
N ASP A 23 15.93 19.72 3.43
CA ASP A 23 16.27 19.14 2.12
C ASP A 23 16.46 20.24 1.07
N ILE A 24 15.65 21.31 1.12
CA ILE A 24 15.79 22.49 0.24
C ILE A 24 17.16 23.13 0.46
N GLU A 25 17.51 23.43 1.71
CA GLU A 25 18.80 24.02 2.06
C GLU A 25 19.97 23.15 1.60
N ARG A 26 19.90 21.85 1.88
CA ARG A 26 20.93 20.87 1.48
C ARG A 26 21.10 20.79 -0.03
N LEU A 27 19.99 20.66 -0.78
CA LEU A 27 20.02 20.53 -2.23
C LEU A 27 20.55 21.80 -2.88
N ASN A 28 20.12 22.96 -2.43
CA ASN A 28 20.62 24.26 -2.92
C ASN A 28 22.12 24.42 -2.64
N ALA A 29 22.57 24.07 -1.44
CA ALA A 29 23.98 24.14 -1.09
C ALA A 29 24.85 23.18 -1.94
N GLN A 30 24.36 21.97 -2.20
CA GLN A 30 25.06 20.97 -3.02
C GLN A 30 25.14 21.35 -4.49
N ASN A 31 24.08 21.96 -5.03
CA ASN A 31 23.95 22.25 -6.46
C ASN A 31 24.33 23.68 -6.83
N GLY A 32 24.56 24.56 -5.85
CA GLY A 32 24.79 25.98 -6.07
C GLY A 32 23.58 26.71 -6.67
N THR A 33 22.36 26.28 -6.30
CA THR A 33 21.09 26.81 -6.80
C THR A 33 20.34 27.59 -5.72
N CYS A 34 19.27 28.28 -6.10
CA CYS A 34 18.32 28.95 -5.23
C CYS A 34 16.90 28.49 -5.59
N ASP A 35 16.70 27.17 -5.67
CA ASP A 35 15.40 26.56 -5.97
C ASP A 35 14.54 26.55 -4.70
N GLU A 36 13.36 27.17 -4.76
CA GLU A 36 12.42 27.25 -3.63
C GLU A 36 11.51 26.01 -3.53
N ALA A 37 11.45 25.20 -4.59
CA ALA A 37 10.58 24.02 -4.66
C ALA A 37 11.27 22.78 -5.28
N PRO A 38 12.47 22.42 -4.83
CA PRO A 38 13.15 21.24 -5.36
C PRO A 38 12.38 19.97 -4.97
N VAL A 39 12.32 19.01 -5.89
CA VAL A 39 11.71 17.70 -5.65
C VAL A 39 12.80 16.67 -5.36
N TYR A 40 12.65 15.97 -4.25
CA TYR A 40 13.50 14.87 -3.84
C TYR A 40 12.79 13.53 -4.08
N CYS A 41 13.42 12.61 -4.78
CA CYS A 41 12.84 11.31 -5.15
C CYS A 41 13.91 10.22 -5.19
N GLU A 42 13.48 8.97 -5.29
CA GLU A 42 14.37 7.84 -5.56
C GLU A 42 14.98 7.89 -6.98
N ASP A 43 15.98 7.08 -7.23
CA ASP A 43 16.63 6.93 -8.54
C ASP A 43 15.85 6.02 -9.49
N PHE A 44 15.02 5.08 -8.95
CA PHE A 44 14.13 4.26 -9.77
C PHE A 44 13.12 5.12 -10.52
N ILE A 45 12.91 4.81 -11.79
CA ILE A 45 11.87 5.41 -12.63
C ILE A 45 11.32 4.37 -13.59
N GLN A 46 9.99 4.30 -13.66
CA GLN A 46 9.28 3.61 -14.72
C GLN A 46 8.16 4.50 -15.24
N TRP A 47 8.14 4.75 -16.54
CA TRP A 47 7.07 5.47 -17.21
C TRP A 47 6.56 4.64 -18.36
N VAL A 48 5.32 4.15 -18.25
CA VAL A 48 4.62 3.37 -19.28
C VAL A 48 3.50 4.24 -19.85
N VAL A 49 3.41 4.33 -21.16
CA VAL A 49 2.44 5.18 -21.88
C VAL A 49 1.77 4.37 -22.96
N GLU A 50 0.45 4.48 -23.05
CA GLU A 50 -0.33 3.93 -24.17
C GLU A 50 0.02 4.66 -25.47
N ASP A 51 0.43 3.91 -26.51
CA ASP A 51 0.82 4.49 -27.80
C ASP A 51 -0.39 4.71 -28.72
N ASN A 52 -1.29 5.58 -28.29
CA ASN A 52 -2.56 5.90 -28.99
C ASN A 52 -2.71 7.42 -29.21
N PHE A 53 -1.92 7.98 -30.14
CA PHE A 53 -1.87 9.42 -30.41
C PHE A 53 -2.30 9.73 -31.86
N VAL A 54 -3.42 10.41 -32.04
CA VAL A 54 -4.00 10.72 -33.36
C VAL A 54 -3.13 11.67 -34.21
N ALA A 55 -2.34 12.53 -33.58
CA ALA A 55 -1.51 13.52 -34.27
C ALA A 55 0.01 13.21 -34.21
N GLY A 56 0.36 11.99 -33.77
CA GLY A 56 1.75 11.63 -33.47
C GLY A 56 2.20 12.15 -32.12
N ARG A 57 3.41 11.81 -31.71
CA ARG A 57 4.03 12.17 -30.43
C ARG A 57 5.55 12.31 -30.56
N PRO A 58 6.22 12.95 -29.59
CA PRO A 58 7.68 12.88 -29.46
C PRO A 58 8.18 11.45 -29.25
N ALA A 59 9.41 11.17 -29.59
CA ALA A 59 10.06 9.85 -29.41
C ALA A 59 10.50 9.65 -27.95
N TRP A 60 9.54 9.56 -27.02
CA TRP A 60 9.80 9.43 -25.56
C TRP A 60 10.52 8.12 -25.19
N GLU A 61 10.40 7.09 -26.01
CA GLU A 61 11.14 5.83 -25.88
C GLU A 61 12.66 6.02 -25.92
N THR A 62 13.14 7.09 -26.56
CA THR A 62 14.57 7.42 -26.61
C THR A 62 15.14 7.91 -25.27
N VAL A 63 14.28 8.29 -24.36
CA VAL A 63 14.63 8.71 -22.99
C VAL A 63 14.05 7.76 -21.92
N GLY A 64 13.64 6.54 -22.33
CA GLY A 64 13.31 5.45 -21.42
C GLY A 64 11.82 5.26 -21.14
N ALA A 65 10.90 6.04 -21.76
CA ALA A 65 9.48 5.73 -21.67
C ALA A 65 9.15 4.42 -22.38
N GLN A 66 8.33 3.59 -21.76
CA GLN A 66 7.86 2.32 -22.33
C GLN A 66 6.55 2.55 -23.06
N MET A 67 6.59 2.50 -24.39
CA MET A 67 5.39 2.61 -25.21
C MET A 67 4.70 1.25 -25.32
N LYS A 68 3.41 1.17 -25.00
CA LYS A 68 2.62 -0.06 -24.96
C LYS A 68 1.25 0.16 -25.60
N ASP A 69 0.64 -0.92 -26.10
CA ASP A 69 -0.73 -0.88 -26.62
C ASP A 69 -1.76 -0.79 -25.46
N ASP A 70 -1.41 -1.30 -24.27
CA ASP A 70 -2.23 -1.27 -23.06
C ASP A 70 -1.33 -1.16 -21.81
N VAL A 71 -1.64 -0.25 -20.93
CA VAL A 71 -0.89 -0.03 -19.67
C VAL A 71 -1.56 -0.69 -18.46
N THR A 72 -2.77 -1.23 -18.61
CA THR A 72 -3.59 -1.77 -17.51
C THR A 72 -2.86 -2.82 -16.68
N ALA A 73 -2.10 -3.72 -17.31
CA ALA A 73 -1.35 -4.76 -16.60
C ALA A 73 -0.24 -4.15 -15.72
N PHE A 74 0.45 -3.10 -16.20
CA PHE A 74 1.48 -2.38 -15.42
C PHE A 74 0.86 -1.60 -14.26
N GLU A 75 -0.27 -0.96 -14.48
CA GLU A 75 -1.03 -0.26 -13.45
C GLU A 75 -1.47 -1.22 -12.34
N ASN A 76 -2.10 -2.34 -12.71
CA ASN A 76 -2.54 -3.37 -11.76
C ASN A 76 -1.36 -3.96 -10.97
N MET A 77 -0.24 -4.22 -11.61
CA MET A 77 0.98 -4.69 -10.95
C MET A 77 1.46 -3.69 -9.91
N LYS A 78 1.58 -2.41 -10.28
CA LYS A 78 2.01 -1.35 -9.36
C LYS A 78 1.03 -1.18 -8.20
N LEU A 79 -0.27 -1.05 -8.48
CA LEU A 79 -1.30 -0.84 -7.44
C LEU A 79 -1.32 -2.00 -6.44
N SER A 80 -1.24 -3.23 -6.93
CA SER A 80 -1.36 -4.43 -6.11
C SER A 80 -0.06 -4.80 -5.38
N LEU A 81 1.11 -4.63 -5.98
CA LEU A 81 2.38 -5.00 -5.34
C LEU A 81 3.01 -3.82 -4.59
N LEU A 82 3.15 -2.64 -5.20
CA LEU A 82 3.78 -1.51 -4.54
C LEU A 82 2.81 -0.83 -3.56
N ASN A 83 1.67 -0.34 -4.05
CA ASN A 83 0.79 0.49 -3.25
C ASN A 83 0.10 -0.30 -2.12
N ALA A 84 -0.35 -1.53 -2.39
CA ALA A 84 -0.93 -2.38 -1.36
C ALA A 84 0.12 -2.77 -0.30
N SER A 85 1.37 -3.05 -0.68
CA SER A 85 2.44 -3.34 0.27
C SER A 85 2.80 -2.13 1.14
N HIS A 86 2.79 -0.92 0.60
CA HIS A 86 2.90 0.30 1.39
C HIS A 86 1.78 0.42 2.42
N THR A 87 0.53 0.14 2.02
CA THR A 87 -0.61 0.14 2.95
C THR A 87 -0.46 -0.97 4.00
N LEU A 88 -0.02 -2.18 3.59
CA LEU A 88 0.19 -3.31 4.48
C LEU A 88 1.21 -3.00 5.58
N LEU A 89 2.36 -2.44 5.22
CA LEU A 89 3.44 -2.19 6.18
C LEU A 89 3.15 -1.00 7.08
N SER A 90 2.30 -0.04 6.66
CA SER A 90 2.17 1.27 7.32
C SER A 90 1.68 1.17 8.75
N TYR A 91 0.52 0.56 8.99
CA TYR A 91 -0.10 0.53 10.32
C TYR A 91 0.66 -0.33 11.32
N PRO A 92 1.07 -1.57 10.98
CA PRO A 92 1.91 -2.36 11.88
C PRO A 92 3.22 -1.67 12.24
N SER A 93 3.89 -1.07 11.24
CA SER A 93 5.14 -0.34 11.48
C SER A 93 4.93 0.87 12.38
N PHE A 94 3.87 1.65 12.14
CA PHE A 94 3.57 2.82 12.96
C PHE A 94 3.27 2.43 14.40
N LEU A 95 2.42 1.42 14.60
CA LEU A 95 2.10 0.86 15.92
C LEU A 95 3.33 0.28 16.60
N GLY A 96 4.23 -0.36 15.86
CA GLY A 96 5.51 -0.87 16.37
C GLY A 96 6.55 0.21 16.68
N GLY A 97 6.19 1.51 16.60
CA GLY A 97 7.07 2.63 16.93
C GLY A 97 7.98 3.09 15.78
N TYR A 98 7.89 2.48 14.59
CA TYR A 98 8.65 2.96 13.43
C TYR A 98 8.05 4.24 12.87
N ARG A 99 8.90 5.19 12.52
CA ARG A 99 8.50 6.47 11.91
C ARG A 99 9.06 6.65 10.50
N LYS A 100 9.97 5.75 10.08
CA LYS A 100 10.61 5.72 8.77
C LYS A 100 10.42 4.37 8.12
N VAL A 101 10.08 4.37 6.82
CA VAL A 101 9.82 3.15 6.04
C VAL A 101 11.07 2.28 5.94
N ASP A 102 12.21 2.89 5.65
CA ASP A 102 13.48 2.18 5.60
C ASP A 102 13.84 1.53 6.94
N ALA A 103 13.61 2.21 8.06
CA ALA A 103 13.84 1.64 9.38
C ALA A 103 12.92 0.44 9.66
N ALA A 104 11.64 0.52 9.28
CA ALA A 104 10.71 -0.60 9.39
C ALA A 104 11.15 -1.79 8.51
N MET A 105 11.55 -1.54 7.27
CA MET A 105 11.98 -2.59 6.33
C MET A 105 13.32 -3.24 6.70
N HIS A 106 14.13 -2.62 7.56
CA HIS A 106 15.33 -3.24 8.14
C HIS A 106 15.02 -4.13 9.35
N ASP A 107 13.78 -4.12 9.88
CA ASP A 107 13.31 -5.16 10.77
C ASP A 107 12.91 -6.39 9.94
N GLU A 108 13.55 -7.52 10.23
CA GLU A 108 13.32 -8.77 9.49
C GLU A 108 11.85 -9.22 9.53
N ARG A 109 11.11 -8.90 10.59
CA ARG A 109 9.69 -9.27 10.75
C ARG A 109 8.86 -8.52 9.72
N ILE A 110 9.02 -7.20 9.63
CA ILE A 110 8.31 -6.37 8.67
C ILE A 110 8.70 -6.76 7.23
N CYS A 111 9.99 -6.93 6.96
CA CYS A 111 10.47 -7.32 5.62
C CYS A 111 9.88 -8.67 5.18
N LYS A 112 9.91 -9.69 6.05
CA LYS A 112 9.31 -11.01 5.78
C LYS A 112 7.80 -10.93 5.58
N PHE A 113 7.11 -10.11 6.39
CA PHE A 113 5.68 -9.90 6.29
C PHE A 113 5.29 -9.30 4.94
N VAL A 114 5.96 -8.23 4.53
CA VAL A 114 5.74 -7.58 3.23
C VAL A 114 6.02 -8.54 2.07
N ARG A 115 7.14 -9.28 2.16
CA ARG A 115 7.51 -10.24 1.12
C ARG A 115 6.49 -11.38 1.02
N ALA A 116 6.08 -11.97 2.14
CA ALA A 116 5.09 -13.04 2.17
C ALA A 116 3.72 -12.58 1.63
N PHE A 117 3.33 -11.34 1.90
CA PHE A 117 2.11 -10.77 1.32
C PHE A 117 2.21 -10.66 -0.21
N MET A 118 3.30 -10.13 -0.74
CA MET A 118 3.50 -10.05 -2.18
C MET A 118 3.48 -11.43 -2.84
N ASP A 119 4.09 -12.43 -2.22
CA ASP A 119 4.23 -13.78 -2.80
C ASP A 119 2.92 -14.57 -2.73
N ASN A 120 2.27 -14.58 -1.58
CA ASN A 120 1.18 -15.52 -1.30
C ASN A 120 -0.21 -14.90 -1.51
N ASP A 121 -0.38 -13.61 -1.20
CA ASP A 121 -1.70 -12.97 -1.21
C ASP A 121 -1.95 -12.17 -2.50
N ILE A 122 -0.89 -11.64 -3.13
CA ILE A 122 -1.04 -10.75 -4.27
C ILE A 122 -0.65 -11.40 -5.60
N THR A 123 0.53 -11.99 -5.70
CA THR A 123 1.05 -12.56 -6.96
C THR A 123 0.07 -13.53 -7.63
N PRO A 124 -0.70 -14.38 -6.91
CA PRO A 124 -1.67 -15.26 -7.54
C PRO A 124 -2.82 -14.56 -8.28
N TYR A 125 -3.05 -13.28 -8.00
CA TYR A 125 -4.17 -12.48 -8.53
C TYR A 125 -3.74 -11.38 -9.49
N VAL A 126 -2.44 -11.18 -9.68
CA VAL A 126 -1.88 -10.14 -10.54
C VAL A 126 -1.16 -10.79 -11.72
N PRO A 127 -1.74 -10.72 -12.93
CA PRO A 127 -1.04 -11.21 -14.11
C PRO A 127 0.20 -10.34 -14.38
N ALA A 128 1.33 -10.99 -14.67
CA ALA A 128 2.54 -10.30 -15.06
C ALA A 128 2.31 -9.54 -16.39
N PRO A 129 2.69 -8.26 -16.48
CA PRO A 129 2.78 -7.60 -17.78
C PRO A 129 3.75 -8.36 -18.69
N LYS A 130 3.50 -8.27 -20.01
CA LYS A 130 4.38 -8.92 -20.98
C LYS A 130 5.83 -8.43 -20.78
N ASP A 131 6.77 -9.37 -20.84
CA ASP A 131 8.21 -9.13 -20.68
C ASP A 131 8.61 -8.58 -19.30
N THR A 132 7.81 -8.85 -18.27
CA THR A 132 8.08 -8.45 -16.88
C THR A 132 8.27 -9.67 -15.99
N ASP A 133 9.39 -9.70 -15.24
CA ASP A 133 9.63 -10.67 -14.18
C ASP A 133 9.08 -10.12 -12.84
N LEU A 134 8.00 -10.74 -12.34
CA LEU A 134 7.40 -10.32 -11.07
C LEU A 134 8.32 -10.60 -9.88
N GLU A 135 9.19 -11.59 -9.96
CA GLU A 135 10.14 -11.89 -8.89
C GLU A 135 11.18 -10.78 -8.76
N GLU A 136 11.75 -10.38 -9.89
CA GLU A 136 12.68 -9.25 -9.96
C GLU A 136 12.01 -7.95 -9.51
N TYR A 137 10.74 -7.72 -9.91
CA TYR A 137 9.99 -6.53 -9.49
C TYR A 137 9.76 -6.51 -7.97
N LYS A 138 9.34 -7.63 -7.37
CA LYS A 138 9.15 -7.73 -5.91
C LYS A 138 10.46 -7.51 -5.13
N GLN A 139 11.56 -8.08 -5.62
CA GLN A 139 12.87 -7.87 -5.01
C GLN A 139 13.27 -6.39 -5.07
N CYS A 140 13.07 -5.76 -6.22
CA CYS A 140 13.29 -4.32 -6.40
C CYS A 140 12.44 -3.49 -5.43
N LEU A 141 11.16 -3.86 -5.20
CA LEU A 141 10.31 -3.17 -4.22
C LEU A 141 10.86 -3.24 -2.80
N VAL A 142 11.33 -4.41 -2.36
CA VAL A 142 11.94 -4.58 -1.03
C VAL A 142 13.16 -3.66 -0.88
N GLU A 143 14.01 -3.59 -1.90
CA GLU A 143 15.20 -2.73 -1.91
C GLU A 143 14.82 -1.24 -1.89
N ARG A 144 13.84 -0.83 -2.69
CA ARG A 144 13.33 0.55 -2.75
C ARG A 144 12.74 0.99 -1.41
N PHE A 145 11.93 0.15 -0.76
CA PHE A 145 11.34 0.44 0.55
C PHE A 145 12.41 0.52 1.64
N GLY A 146 13.47 -0.29 1.56
CA GLY A 146 14.61 -0.26 2.47
C GLY A 146 15.63 0.84 2.19
N ASN A 147 15.44 1.68 1.16
CA ASN A 147 16.41 2.69 0.77
C ASN A 147 16.48 3.85 1.76
N ARG A 148 17.57 3.89 2.55
CA ARG A 148 17.83 4.93 3.55
C ARG A 148 17.97 6.33 2.98
N MET A 149 18.31 6.46 1.71
CA MET A 149 18.45 7.77 1.07
C MET A 149 17.09 8.40 0.75
N VAL A 150 16.07 7.59 0.51
CA VAL A 150 14.67 8.03 0.34
C VAL A 150 14.06 8.34 1.70
N SER A 151 14.17 7.42 2.64
CA SER A 151 13.75 7.56 4.06
C SER A 151 12.34 8.16 4.22
N ASP A 152 11.37 7.59 3.52
CA ASP A 152 9.99 8.04 3.54
C ASP A 152 9.34 7.89 4.92
N GLN A 153 8.31 8.67 5.19
CA GLN A 153 7.66 8.69 6.50
C GLN A 153 6.49 7.69 6.55
N VAL A 154 6.49 6.81 7.56
CA VAL A 154 5.37 5.88 7.80
C VAL A 154 4.05 6.62 8.00
N ALA A 155 4.06 7.78 8.69
CA ALA A 155 2.87 8.61 8.87
C ALA A 155 2.24 9.06 7.55
N ARG A 156 3.03 9.33 6.51
CA ARG A 156 2.52 9.65 5.16
C ARG A 156 1.80 8.45 4.54
N LEU A 157 2.27 7.25 4.81
CA LEU A 157 1.60 6.02 4.34
C LEU A 157 0.30 5.74 5.10
N CYS A 158 0.25 6.08 6.41
CA CYS A 158 -0.95 5.94 7.23
C CYS A 158 -2.01 7.01 6.92
N PHE A 159 -1.60 8.17 6.41
CA PHE A 159 -2.51 9.23 6.03
C PHE A 159 -3.48 8.77 4.93
N ASP A 160 -4.75 9.17 5.02
CA ASP A 160 -5.79 8.89 4.03
C ASP A 160 -6.04 7.39 3.72
N GLY A 161 -5.92 6.53 4.71
CA GLY A 161 -6.19 5.09 4.57
C GLY A 161 -7.54 4.78 3.96
N ALA A 162 -8.58 5.53 4.35
CA ALA A 162 -9.93 5.36 3.83
C ALA A 162 -10.03 5.52 2.29
N SER A 163 -9.16 6.30 1.67
CA SER A 163 -9.08 6.41 0.20
C SER A 163 -8.22 5.32 -0.45
N LYS A 164 -7.27 4.75 0.30
CA LYS A 164 -6.29 3.78 -0.19
C LYS A 164 -6.82 2.35 -0.20
N PHE A 165 -7.52 1.93 0.86
CA PHE A 165 -8.05 0.57 0.95
C PHE A 165 -8.92 0.18 -0.25
N PRO A 166 -9.90 1.00 -0.71
CA PRO A 166 -10.74 0.65 -1.86
C PRO A 166 -9.96 0.42 -3.14
N VAL A 167 -8.83 1.09 -3.31
CA VAL A 167 -8.06 1.07 -4.58
C VAL A 167 -6.94 0.03 -4.53
N TYR A 168 -6.28 -0.15 -3.39
CA TYR A 168 -5.06 -0.96 -3.32
C TYR A 168 -5.28 -2.33 -2.69
N VAL A 169 -6.16 -2.44 -1.69
CA VAL A 169 -6.32 -3.67 -0.91
C VAL A 169 -7.57 -4.44 -1.31
N MET A 170 -8.73 -3.75 -1.36
CA MET A 170 -10.02 -4.38 -1.60
C MET A 170 -10.08 -5.20 -2.90
N PRO A 171 -9.57 -4.74 -4.06
CA PRO A 171 -9.70 -5.51 -5.31
C PRO A 171 -9.06 -6.90 -5.28
N ASN A 172 -7.97 -7.08 -4.55
CA ASN A 172 -7.34 -8.39 -4.40
C ASN A 172 -8.02 -9.21 -3.28
N LEU A 173 -8.42 -8.59 -2.18
CA LEU A 173 -9.19 -9.27 -1.13
C LEU A 173 -10.52 -9.83 -1.67
N GLU A 174 -11.22 -9.12 -2.54
CA GLU A 174 -12.43 -9.61 -3.22
C GLU A 174 -12.19 -10.87 -4.04
N LYS A 175 -11.07 -10.92 -4.77
CA LYS A 175 -10.67 -12.12 -5.51
C LYS A 175 -10.34 -13.28 -4.57
N MET A 176 -9.63 -13.01 -3.46
CA MET A 176 -9.32 -13.99 -2.43
C MET A 176 -10.61 -14.60 -1.83
N ILE A 177 -11.57 -13.75 -1.44
CA ILE A 177 -12.87 -14.17 -0.90
C ILE A 177 -13.65 -15.01 -1.92
N THR A 178 -13.64 -14.58 -3.18
CA THR A 178 -14.33 -15.32 -4.26
C THR A 178 -13.72 -16.70 -4.50
N ASP A 179 -12.39 -16.79 -4.49
CA ASP A 179 -11.68 -18.05 -4.72
C ASP A 179 -11.86 -18.99 -3.52
N ASP A 180 -11.85 -18.49 -2.28
CA ASP A 180 -12.15 -19.27 -1.06
C ASP A 180 -13.59 -19.79 -1.09
N ALA A 181 -14.58 -18.93 -1.30
CA ALA A 181 -15.99 -19.28 -1.31
C ALA A 181 -16.36 -20.27 -2.42
N SER A 182 -15.71 -20.19 -3.57
CA SER A 182 -15.93 -21.10 -4.70
C SER A 182 -15.13 -22.40 -4.62
N GLY A 183 -14.19 -22.51 -3.67
CA GLY A 183 -13.25 -23.63 -3.56
C GLY A 183 -12.27 -23.73 -4.74
N LYS A 184 -12.13 -22.66 -5.54
CA LYS A 184 -11.21 -22.62 -6.68
C LYS A 184 -9.75 -22.69 -6.23
N ARG A 185 -9.44 -22.13 -5.06
CA ARG A 185 -8.15 -22.25 -4.39
C ARG A 185 -8.36 -22.70 -2.96
N GLN A 186 -7.61 -23.73 -2.53
CA GLN A 186 -7.66 -24.28 -1.16
C GLN A 186 -6.55 -23.69 -0.26
N ASP A 187 -5.64 -22.92 -0.83
CA ASP A 187 -4.47 -22.33 -0.19
C ASP A 187 -4.61 -20.82 0.07
N VAL A 188 -5.86 -20.31 0.07
CA VAL A 188 -6.09 -18.90 0.39
C VAL A 188 -5.86 -18.65 1.88
N GLU A 189 -4.85 -17.86 2.19
CA GLU A 189 -4.54 -17.46 3.56
C GLU A 189 -4.96 -16.00 3.77
N PHE A 190 -5.94 -15.77 4.64
CA PHE A 190 -6.36 -14.40 4.97
C PHE A 190 -5.55 -13.77 6.09
N LYS A 191 -4.65 -14.51 6.76
CA LYS A 191 -4.02 -14.06 8.02
C LYS A 191 -3.32 -12.70 7.90
N ARG A 192 -2.59 -12.44 6.80
CA ARG A 192 -1.85 -11.17 6.60
C ARG A 192 -2.79 -10.00 6.34
N VAL A 193 -3.83 -10.20 5.53
CA VAL A 193 -4.82 -9.17 5.24
C VAL A 193 -5.73 -8.93 6.44
N ALA A 194 -6.16 -9.96 7.15
CA ALA A 194 -6.94 -9.86 8.39
C ALA A 194 -6.16 -9.08 9.47
N TYR A 195 -4.87 -9.36 9.60
CA TYR A 195 -3.98 -8.62 10.50
C TYR A 195 -3.86 -7.13 10.09
N LEU A 196 -3.75 -6.82 8.80
CA LEU A 196 -3.76 -5.44 8.31
C LEU A 196 -5.03 -4.70 8.74
N PHE A 197 -6.22 -5.31 8.55
CA PHE A 197 -7.48 -4.70 8.95
C PHE A 197 -7.58 -4.50 10.46
N ALA A 198 -7.12 -5.45 11.24
CA ALA A 198 -7.07 -5.34 12.71
C ALA A 198 -6.10 -4.25 13.18
N ALA A 199 -4.91 -4.14 12.56
CA ALA A 199 -3.95 -3.08 12.84
C ALA A 199 -4.48 -1.71 12.43
N TYR A 200 -5.16 -1.58 11.29
CA TYR A 200 -5.80 -0.34 10.86
C TYR A 200 -6.89 0.09 11.86
N ARG A 201 -7.77 -0.83 12.29
CA ARG A 201 -8.77 -0.55 13.32
C ARG A 201 -8.12 -0.10 14.63
N HIS A 202 -7.07 -0.79 15.07
CA HIS A 202 -6.35 -0.45 16.30
C HIS A 202 -5.74 0.96 16.21
N TYR A 203 -5.08 1.29 15.10
CA TYR A 203 -4.52 2.60 14.80
C TYR A 203 -5.58 3.71 14.88
N LEU A 204 -6.73 3.50 14.23
CA LEU A 204 -7.82 4.49 14.21
C LEU A 204 -8.49 4.68 15.57
N LYS A 205 -8.74 3.58 16.31
CA LYS A 205 -9.53 3.58 17.54
C LYS A 205 -8.75 4.02 18.76
N TYR A 206 -7.58 3.43 18.99
CA TYR A 206 -6.88 3.60 20.26
C TYR A 206 -5.86 4.74 20.24
N GLN A 207 -5.28 5.06 19.10
CA GLN A 207 -4.34 6.16 18.90
C GLN A 207 -3.16 6.13 19.89
N VAL A 208 -2.70 4.92 20.21
CA VAL A 208 -1.55 4.63 21.06
C VAL A 208 -0.75 3.52 20.41
N ASP A 209 0.56 3.66 20.33
CA ASP A 209 1.44 2.64 19.77
C ASP A 209 1.86 1.59 20.82
N ASP A 210 2.58 0.55 20.41
CA ASP A 210 3.00 -0.56 21.26
C ASP A 210 3.96 -0.12 22.39
N ASN A 211 4.54 1.09 22.30
CA ASN A 211 5.38 1.68 23.35
C ASN A 211 4.56 2.50 24.36
N GLY A 212 3.28 2.71 24.11
CA GLY A 212 2.40 3.54 24.92
C GLY A 212 2.40 5.02 24.53
N ASP A 213 3.02 5.39 23.41
CA ASP A 213 3.07 6.74 22.90
C ASP A 213 1.76 7.09 22.16
N ALA A 214 1.08 8.15 22.60
CA ALA A 214 -0.14 8.63 21.94
C ALA A 214 0.17 9.39 20.66
N PHE A 215 -0.73 9.28 19.68
CA PHE A 215 -0.63 9.99 18.42
C PHE A 215 -2.00 10.45 17.91
N GLU A 216 -2.01 11.39 16.97
CA GLU A 216 -3.23 11.84 16.31
C GLU A 216 -3.39 11.18 14.94
N VAL A 217 -4.62 10.78 14.62
CA VAL A 217 -4.98 10.22 13.32
C VAL A 217 -5.46 11.31 12.38
N ALA A 218 -4.86 11.38 11.21
CA ALA A 218 -5.26 12.25 10.13
C ALA A 218 -5.78 11.43 8.93
N ASP A 219 -7.09 11.22 8.87
CA ASP A 219 -7.77 10.63 7.71
C ASP A 219 -9.00 11.47 7.35
N PRO A 220 -8.88 12.35 6.33
CA PRO A 220 -9.93 13.27 5.95
C PRO A 220 -11.10 12.61 5.19
N TRP A 221 -10.95 11.36 4.77
CA TRP A 221 -11.94 10.62 4.00
C TRP A 221 -12.90 9.79 4.85
N LEU A 222 -12.60 9.62 6.15
CA LEU A 222 -13.52 8.98 7.08
C LEU A 222 -14.71 9.90 7.39
N THR A 223 -15.91 9.38 7.17
CA THR A 223 -17.15 10.09 7.48
C THR A 223 -17.41 10.16 8.99
N VAL A 224 -18.38 10.97 9.40
CA VAL A 224 -18.83 11.04 10.79
C VAL A 224 -19.39 9.69 11.25
N ASP A 225 -20.07 8.96 10.36
CA ASP A 225 -20.65 7.65 10.70
C ASP A 225 -19.57 6.58 10.78
N ASP A 226 -18.55 6.61 9.91
CA ASP A 226 -17.39 5.73 10.06
C ASP A 226 -16.71 5.92 11.41
N ARG A 227 -16.55 7.16 11.87
CA ARG A 227 -15.91 7.45 13.16
C ARG A 227 -16.72 6.90 14.34
N LYS A 228 -18.06 6.96 14.29
CA LYS A 228 -18.92 6.33 15.30
C LYS A 228 -18.71 4.81 15.37
N VAL A 229 -18.58 4.17 14.20
CA VAL A 229 -18.32 2.73 14.12
C VAL A 229 -16.93 2.39 14.65
N ILE A 230 -15.90 3.17 14.31
CA ILE A 230 -14.52 3.00 14.79
C ILE A 230 -14.47 3.09 16.32
N ASP A 231 -15.19 4.04 16.92
CA ASP A 231 -15.24 4.25 18.37
C ASP A 231 -16.04 3.16 19.10
N SER A 232 -16.89 2.41 18.39
CA SER A 232 -17.64 1.27 18.92
C SER A 232 -16.73 0.12 19.34
N ASP A 233 -17.19 -0.65 20.36
CA ASP A 233 -16.50 -1.86 20.77
C ASP A 233 -16.81 -3.06 19.86
N ASP A 234 -17.81 -2.96 19.01
CA ASP A 234 -18.14 -3.98 18.04
C ASP A 234 -17.12 -3.97 16.87
N ALA A 235 -16.18 -4.91 16.94
CA ALA A 235 -15.15 -5.03 15.91
C ALA A 235 -15.71 -5.49 14.55
N LEU A 236 -16.82 -6.23 14.55
CA LEU A 236 -17.41 -6.73 13.31
C LEU A 236 -18.02 -5.58 12.49
N GLU A 237 -18.61 -4.59 13.14
CA GLU A 237 -19.16 -3.42 12.45
C GLU A 237 -18.11 -2.60 11.72
N PHE A 238 -16.86 -2.61 12.18
CA PHE A 238 -15.75 -1.96 11.48
C PHE A 238 -15.58 -2.45 10.03
N LEU A 239 -15.91 -3.69 9.73
CA LEU A 239 -15.82 -4.24 8.37
C LEU A 239 -16.88 -3.67 7.40
N ALA A 240 -17.79 -2.82 7.89
CA ALA A 240 -18.82 -2.15 7.11
C ALA A 240 -18.64 -0.63 7.00
N ILE A 241 -17.51 -0.07 7.42
CA ILE A 241 -17.23 1.36 7.19
C ILE A 241 -17.12 1.68 5.69
N SER A 242 -17.31 2.94 5.34
CA SER A 242 -17.43 3.37 3.95
C SER A 242 -16.30 2.91 3.01
N PRO A 243 -15.01 2.81 3.43
CA PRO A 243 -13.94 2.30 2.58
C PRO A 243 -14.06 0.83 2.15
N PHE A 244 -14.90 0.03 2.81
CA PHE A 244 -14.98 -1.42 2.59
C PHE A 244 -16.28 -1.88 1.90
N THR A 245 -17.13 -0.94 1.49
CA THR A 245 -18.47 -1.25 1.00
C THR A 245 -18.54 -1.87 -0.39
N SER A 246 -17.42 -2.01 -1.11
CA SER A 246 -17.39 -2.72 -2.39
C SER A 246 -17.70 -4.21 -2.28
N THR A 247 -17.50 -4.79 -1.09
CA THR A 247 -17.72 -6.22 -0.80
C THR A 247 -18.33 -6.37 0.59
N ASP A 248 -19.28 -7.31 0.73
CA ASP A 248 -19.79 -7.69 2.07
C ASP A 248 -18.74 -8.56 2.81
N LEU A 249 -17.80 -7.88 3.46
CA LEU A 249 -16.75 -8.54 4.23
C LEU A 249 -17.29 -9.37 5.39
N LYS A 250 -18.45 -9.01 5.95
CA LYS A 250 -19.07 -9.75 7.06
C LYS A 250 -19.55 -11.14 6.64
N ALA A 251 -19.82 -11.33 5.36
CA ALA A 251 -20.19 -12.64 4.82
C ALA A 251 -19.00 -13.59 4.63
N ALA A 252 -17.77 -13.09 4.63
CA ALA A 252 -16.54 -13.87 4.44
C ALA A 252 -16.10 -14.51 5.77
N SER A 253 -16.74 -15.61 6.18
CA SER A 253 -16.61 -16.20 7.53
C SER A 253 -15.15 -16.50 7.93
N HIS A 254 -14.35 -17.08 7.03
CA HIS A 254 -12.95 -17.41 7.29
C HIS A 254 -12.09 -16.15 7.52
N PHE A 255 -12.29 -15.11 6.69
CA PHE A 255 -11.63 -13.81 6.89
C PHE A 255 -12.07 -13.14 8.21
N VAL A 256 -13.38 -13.15 8.50
CA VAL A 256 -13.96 -12.56 9.72
C VAL A 256 -13.41 -13.21 10.99
N GLU A 257 -13.34 -14.54 11.03
CA GLU A 257 -12.79 -15.29 12.17
C GLU A 257 -11.35 -14.85 12.48
N LEU A 258 -10.49 -14.81 11.46
CA LEU A 258 -9.10 -14.39 11.60
C LEU A 258 -9.01 -12.91 12.01
N TYR A 259 -9.81 -12.04 11.38
CA TYR A 259 -9.83 -10.62 11.71
C TYR A 259 -10.20 -10.37 13.18
N LEU A 260 -11.28 -10.97 13.66
CA LEU A 260 -11.72 -10.80 15.06
C LEU A 260 -10.67 -11.32 16.05
N LYS A 261 -10.05 -12.46 15.74
CA LYS A 261 -8.93 -12.99 16.53
C LYS A 261 -7.79 -11.98 16.58
N MET A 262 -7.36 -11.42 15.43
CA MET A 262 -6.26 -10.45 15.36
C MET A 262 -6.58 -9.13 16.11
N VAL A 263 -7.85 -8.69 16.11
CA VAL A 263 -8.29 -7.52 16.89
C VAL A 263 -8.04 -7.72 18.39
N GLU A 264 -8.44 -8.88 18.93
CA GLU A 264 -8.24 -9.19 20.35
C GLU A 264 -6.74 -9.38 20.68
N ASP A 265 -6.01 -10.06 19.81
CA ASP A 265 -4.59 -10.33 20.01
C ASP A 265 -3.74 -9.04 19.97
N ILE A 266 -3.98 -8.13 19.02
CA ILE A 266 -3.29 -6.83 18.97
C ILE A 266 -3.59 -6.01 20.22
N LYS A 267 -4.85 -5.98 20.65
CA LYS A 267 -5.25 -5.27 21.88
C LYS A 267 -4.54 -5.82 23.13
N ALA A 268 -4.34 -7.13 23.18
CA ALA A 268 -3.75 -7.81 24.33
C ALA A 268 -2.21 -7.79 24.36
N LYS A 269 -1.58 -7.88 23.18
CA LYS A 269 -0.15 -8.17 23.05
C LYS A 269 0.64 -7.08 22.34
N GLY A 270 -0.04 -6.17 21.60
CA GLY A 270 0.57 -5.21 20.68
C GLY A 270 0.76 -5.78 19.27
N ALA A 271 0.84 -4.87 18.30
CA ALA A 271 0.87 -5.23 16.88
C ALA A 271 2.13 -6.03 16.50
N MET A 272 3.30 -5.58 16.93
CA MET A 272 4.56 -6.25 16.56
C MET A 272 4.70 -7.65 17.14
N LYS A 273 4.14 -7.90 18.31
CA LYS A 273 4.18 -9.24 18.92
C LYS A 273 3.25 -10.20 18.20
N VAL A 274 2.07 -9.75 17.80
CA VAL A 274 1.14 -10.55 16.98
C VAL A 274 1.76 -10.86 15.61
N LEU A 275 2.42 -9.88 15.00
CA LEU A 275 3.15 -10.10 13.74
C LEU A 275 4.15 -11.25 13.87
N GLU A 276 4.94 -11.26 14.94
CA GLU A 276 5.99 -12.26 15.16
C GLU A 276 5.44 -13.64 15.49
N GLU A 277 4.42 -13.72 16.35
CA GLU A 277 3.91 -15.00 16.87
C GLU A 277 2.90 -15.70 15.96
N GLU A 278 2.14 -14.94 15.14
CA GLU A 278 0.95 -15.47 14.49
C GLU A 278 0.92 -15.28 12.96
N ILE A 279 1.69 -14.30 12.47
CA ILE A 279 1.67 -13.98 11.03
C ILE A 279 2.89 -14.55 10.30
N LEU A 280 4.05 -14.52 10.93
CA LEU A 280 5.28 -15.09 10.37
C LEU A 280 5.39 -16.57 10.65
#